data_debcbe1ef7a536e05a2779ffad632546
#
_entry.id   debcbe1ef7a536e05a2779ffad632546
#
_cell.length_a   1.000
_cell.length_b   1.000
_cell.length_c   1.000
_cell.angle_alpha   90.00
_cell.angle_beta   90.00
_cell.angle_gamma   90.00
#
_symmetry.space_group_name_H-M   'P 1'
#
loop_
_entity.id
_entity.type
_entity.pdbx_description
1 polymer ?
#
loop_
_entity_poly.entity_id
_entity_poly.type
_entity_poly.pdbx_seq_one_letter_code
_entity_poly.pdbx_strand_id
1 'polypeptide(L)'
;MKNKSSFYDNKVVFKPWGHEYVVYRNANYLSVTLLNIKYNKSTSLHCHPSKKSGFILLSGKALFQLGLRKKNTELHTSPSKRMMARGLFHSIKSVSKNGLIALEFETPVNKNDLVRFKDNYGREKKSYEGKKFTKFIESSFIKFKTPKPGKKQVYKIGKVNVALEVHKNFVKLLKNKNSTIFAILDGSISDNKGRNVLSYGDIIKTDDLRILSRVFKIKKKLSVVRVF
;
A
#
# COMPACT_ATOMS: atom_id res chain seq x y z
N MET A 1 -17.93 -0.24 -18.53
CA MET A 1 -18.19 0.74 -17.43
C MET A 1 -17.11 1.81 -17.46
N LYS A 2 -17.47 3.09 -17.68
CA LYS A 2 -16.52 4.20 -17.63
C LYS A 2 -15.99 4.32 -16.20
N ASN A 3 -14.66 4.26 -16.02
CA ASN A 3 -14.01 4.54 -14.74
C ASN A 3 -14.37 5.94 -14.28
N LYS A 4 -15.25 6.08 -13.26
CA LYS A 4 -15.41 7.36 -12.59
C LYS A 4 -14.10 7.69 -11.89
N SER A 5 -13.34 8.67 -12.39
CA SER A 5 -12.16 9.18 -11.71
C SER A 5 -12.58 9.72 -10.35
N SER A 6 -11.81 9.37 -9.31
CA SER A 6 -12.02 9.97 -7.99
C SER A 6 -11.57 11.43 -8.02
N PHE A 7 -12.24 12.30 -7.24
CA PHE A 7 -11.80 13.69 -7.04
C PHE A 7 -10.31 13.78 -6.61
N TYR A 8 -9.79 12.76 -5.95
CA TYR A 8 -8.40 12.71 -5.43
C TYR A 8 -7.39 12.16 -6.42
N ASP A 9 -7.83 11.65 -7.58
CA ASP A 9 -6.92 11.25 -8.65
C ASP A 9 -6.17 12.50 -9.15
N ASN A 10 -4.85 12.39 -9.33
CA ASN A 10 -3.97 13.49 -9.73
C ASN A 10 -3.86 14.66 -8.73
N LYS A 11 -4.17 14.42 -7.45
CA LYS A 11 -4.03 15.44 -6.40
C LYS A 11 -3.18 14.94 -5.24
N VAL A 12 -2.37 15.86 -4.70
CA VAL A 12 -1.76 15.71 -3.38
C VAL A 12 -2.76 16.17 -2.34
N VAL A 13 -2.97 15.38 -1.31
CA VAL A 13 -3.83 15.69 -0.17
C VAL A 13 -2.97 16.01 1.02
N PHE A 14 -3.01 17.23 1.49
CA PHE A 14 -2.28 17.69 2.68
C PHE A 14 -3.02 17.27 3.94
N LYS A 15 -2.28 16.70 4.86
CA LYS A 15 -2.73 16.22 6.17
C LYS A 15 -1.93 16.89 7.26
N PRO A 16 -2.44 16.99 8.49
CA PRO A 16 -1.67 17.52 9.62
C PRO A 16 -0.37 16.75 9.91
N TRP A 17 -0.33 15.48 9.49
CA TRP A 17 0.84 14.62 9.65
C TRP A 17 1.80 14.62 8.45
N GLY A 18 1.45 15.27 7.33
CA GLY A 18 2.25 15.30 6.10
C GLY A 18 1.39 15.39 4.86
N HIS A 19 1.57 14.49 3.92
CA HIS A 19 0.74 14.44 2.71
C HIS A 19 0.64 13.03 2.15
N GLU A 20 -0.38 12.83 1.31
CA GLU A 20 -0.57 11.59 0.57
C GLU A 20 -1.06 11.88 -0.85
N TYR A 21 -0.82 10.95 -1.77
CA TYR A 21 -1.38 11.00 -3.12
C TYR A 21 -1.41 9.61 -3.74
N VAL A 22 -2.36 9.40 -4.68
CA VAL A 22 -2.50 8.13 -5.39
C VAL A 22 -1.40 8.01 -6.44
N VAL A 23 -0.51 7.03 -6.29
CA VAL A 23 0.57 6.73 -7.27
C VAL A 23 0.13 5.76 -8.35
N TYR A 24 -0.85 4.89 -8.04
CA TYR A 24 -1.40 3.89 -8.96
C TYR A 24 -2.84 3.54 -8.61
N ARG A 25 -3.64 3.25 -9.64
CA ARG A 25 -5.01 2.76 -9.49
C ARG A 25 -5.33 1.72 -10.53
N ASN A 26 -5.96 0.63 -10.10
CA ASN A 26 -6.53 -0.39 -10.97
C ASN A 26 -8.06 -0.37 -10.79
N ALA A 27 -8.74 0.43 -11.62
CA ALA A 27 -10.20 0.62 -11.59
C ALA A 27 -10.73 0.81 -10.14
N ASN A 28 -11.73 0.02 -9.75
CA ASN A 28 -12.30 0.01 -8.39
C ASN A 28 -11.69 -1.08 -7.50
N TYR A 29 -10.73 -1.85 -8.01
CA TYR A 29 -10.19 -3.00 -7.29
C TYR A 29 -9.07 -2.62 -6.33
N LEU A 30 -8.18 -1.72 -6.75
CA LEU A 30 -6.99 -1.36 -5.99
C LEU A 30 -6.62 0.11 -6.14
N SER A 31 -6.34 0.76 -5.03
CA SER A 31 -5.61 2.05 -4.97
C SER A 31 -4.27 1.83 -4.28
N VAL A 32 -3.21 2.41 -4.82
CA VAL A 32 -1.91 2.51 -4.15
C VAL A 32 -1.63 3.98 -3.88
N THR A 33 -1.54 4.31 -2.61
CA THR A 33 -1.32 5.68 -2.12
C THR A 33 0.08 5.80 -1.54
N LEU A 34 0.85 6.80 -1.94
CA LEU A 34 2.10 7.14 -1.28
C LEU A 34 1.79 8.06 -0.10
N LEU A 35 2.26 7.66 1.08
CA LEU A 35 2.18 8.43 2.33
C LEU A 35 3.56 9.01 2.62
N ASN A 36 3.63 10.31 2.91
CA ASN A 36 4.80 10.99 3.45
C ASN A 36 4.44 11.54 4.83
N ILE A 37 4.91 10.87 5.87
CA ILE A 37 4.59 11.21 7.28
C ILE A 37 5.80 11.88 7.91
N LYS A 38 5.63 13.11 8.36
CA LYS A 38 6.67 13.90 9.02
C LYS A 38 7.11 13.27 10.35
N TYR A 39 8.34 13.54 10.78
CA TYR A 39 8.87 13.06 12.06
C TYR A 39 7.91 13.34 13.22
N ASN A 40 7.75 12.36 14.09
CA ASN A 40 6.90 12.38 15.28
C ASN A 40 5.40 12.67 15.02
N LYS A 41 4.96 12.61 13.74
CA LYS A 41 3.54 12.72 13.38
C LYS A 41 2.94 11.33 13.12
N SER A 42 1.62 11.22 13.29
CA SER A 42 0.89 9.97 13.08
C SER A 42 -0.41 10.18 12.30
N THR A 43 -0.85 9.14 11.61
CA THR A 43 -2.23 9.08 11.11
C THR A 43 -3.21 9.01 12.30
N SER A 44 -4.50 9.21 12.05
CA SER A 44 -5.54 8.88 13.05
C SER A 44 -5.51 7.40 13.43
N LEU A 45 -5.98 7.05 14.62
CA LEU A 45 -6.36 5.67 14.94
C LEU A 45 -7.74 5.41 14.32
N HIS A 46 -7.78 4.59 13.30
CA HIS A 46 -8.97 4.33 12.48
C HIS A 46 -9.01 2.89 11.98
N CYS A 47 -10.16 2.48 11.48
CA CYS A 47 -10.30 1.22 10.76
C CYS A 47 -11.04 1.40 9.45
N HIS A 48 -10.98 0.36 8.64
CA HIS A 48 -11.70 0.23 7.39
C HIS A 48 -12.65 -0.97 7.49
N PRO A 49 -13.96 -0.78 7.69
CA PRO A 49 -14.90 -1.88 7.86
C PRO A 49 -14.97 -2.83 6.66
N SER A 50 -14.91 -2.30 5.45
CA SER A 50 -15.18 -3.06 4.21
C SER A 50 -13.94 -3.38 3.39
N LYS A 51 -12.87 -2.59 3.49
CA LYS A 51 -11.63 -2.81 2.74
C LYS A 51 -10.52 -3.38 3.62
N LYS A 52 -9.65 -4.18 3.03
CA LYS A 52 -8.34 -4.50 3.60
C LYS A 52 -7.32 -3.48 3.13
N SER A 53 -6.33 -3.19 3.93
CA SER A 53 -5.17 -2.41 3.52
C SER A 53 -3.87 -3.12 3.84
N GLY A 54 -2.80 -2.71 3.16
CA GLY A 54 -1.46 -3.22 3.39
C GLY A 54 -0.44 -2.10 3.16
N PHE A 55 0.64 -2.14 3.92
CA PHE A 55 1.69 -1.12 3.86
C PHE A 55 3.02 -1.73 3.49
N ILE A 56 3.78 -1.02 2.64
CA ILE A 56 5.21 -1.26 2.41
C ILE A 56 5.95 0.01 2.79
N LEU A 57 6.82 -0.07 3.79
CA LEU A 57 7.70 1.03 4.16
C LEU A 57 8.87 1.12 3.18
N LEU A 58 9.05 2.28 2.57
CA LEU A 58 10.10 2.55 1.59
C LEU A 58 11.29 3.31 2.19
N SER A 59 11.03 4.13 3.22
CA SER A 59 12.07 4.89 3.93
C SER A 59 11.63 5.16 5.36
N GLY A 60 12.57 5.13 6.30
CA GLY A 60 12.37 5.46 7.69
C GLY A 60 11.89 4.30 8.56
N LYS A 61 11.42 4.64 9.76
CA LYS A 61 10.89 3.71 10.76
C LYS A 61 9.48 4.13 11.17
N ALA A 62 8.59 3.18 11.29
CA ALA A 62 7.21 3.37 11.69
C ALA A 62 6.88 2.58 12.95
N LEU A 63 6.17 3.21 13.86
CA LEU A 63 5.48 2.54 14.95
C LEU A 63 4.02 2.37 14.54
N PHE A 64 3.59 1.14 14.32
CA PHE A 64 2.19 0.79 14.10
C PHE A 64 1.52 0.54 15.45
N GLN A 65 0.39 1.20 15.70
CA GLN A 65 -0.53 0.78 16.75
C GLN A 65 -1.59 -0.12 16.11
N LEU A 66 -1.86 -1.29 16.69
CA LEU A 66 -2.82 -2.28 16.22
C LEU A 66 -3.88 -2.53 17.29
N GLY A 67 -5.15 -2.31 16.92
CA GLY A 67 -6.27 -2.33 17.87
C GLY A 67 -6.34 -1.05 18.71
N LEU A 68 -7.28 -1.03 19.66
CA LEU A 68 -7.60 0.16 20.47
C LEU A 68 -6.61 0.42 21.61
N ARG A 69 -5.90 -0.63 22.05
CA ARG A 69 -4.97 -0.52 23.20
C ARG A 69 -3.63 0.05 22.76
N LYS A 70 -3.19 1.14 23.39
CA LYS A 70 -1.91 1.81 23.08
C LYS A 70 -0.68 0.92 23.20
N LYS A 71 -0.71 -0.12 24.05
CA LYS A 71 0.43 -1.05 24.23
C LYS A 71 0.63 -2.01 23.05
N ASN A 72 -0.38 -2.19 22.21
CA ASN A 72 -0.28 -3.08 21.05
C ASN A 72 0.41 -2.33 19.92
N THR A 73 1.74 -2.28 19.95
CA THR A 73 2.54 -1.58 18.94
C THR A 73 3.60 -2.48 18.35
N GLU A 74 3.88 -2.28 17.06
CA GLU A 74 4.95 -2.96 16.33
C GLU A 74 5.88 -1.92 15.69
N LEU A 75 7.19 -2.02 15.95
CA LEU A 75 8.19 -1.19 15.29
C LEU A 75 8.65 -1.84 14.00
N HIS A 76 8.51 -1.14 12.89
CA HIS A 76 8.95 -1.58 11.57
C HIS A 76 10.00 -0.64 10.99
N THR A 77 11.07 -1.20 10.41
CA THR A 77 12.11 -0.46 9.68
C THR A 77 12.02 -0.78 8.20
N SER A 78 12.15 0.24 7.34
CA SER A 78 12.19 0.09 5.87
C SER A 78 13.43 -0.74 5.42
N PRO A 79 13.29 -1.65 4.41
CA PRO A 79 12.05 -2.07 3.78
C PRO A 79 11.29 -3.11 4.63
N SER A 80 10.00 -2.91 4.84
CA SER A 80 9.16 -3.87 5.57
C SER A 80 7.71 -3.78 5.10
N LYS A 81 6.91 -4.78 5.47
CA LYS A 81 5.49 -4.84 5.12
C LYS A 81 4.61 -5.07 6.34
N ARG A 82 3.37 -4.57 6.29
CA ARG A 82 2.32 -4.89 7.26
C ARG A 82 0.95 -4.94 6.57
N MET A 83 0.21 -6.03 6.75
CA MET A 83 -1.17 -6.17 6.29
C MET A 83 -2.14 -5.82 7.42
N MET A 84 -3.23 -5.15 7.10
CA MET A 84 -4.33 -4.81 7.99
C MET A 84 -5.60 -5.54 7.55
N ALA A 85 -6.18 -6.31 8.45
CA ALA A 85 -7.48 -6.93 8.23
C ALA A 85 -8.60 -5.87 8.23
N ARG A 86 -9.73 -6.21 7.61
CA ARG A 86 -10.95 -5.40 7.71
C ARG A 86 -11.34 -5.19 9.17
N GLY A 87 -11.77 -3.99 9.53
CA GLY A 87 -12.18 -3.65 10.88
C GLY A 87 -11.05 -3.52 11.91
N LEU A 88 -9.79 -3.85 11.57
CA LEU A 88 -8.67 -3.68 12.50
C LEU A 88 -8.35 -2.19 12.65
N PHE A 89 -8.54 -1.65 13.86
CA PHE A 89 -8.09 -0.30 14.19
C PHE A 89 -6.56 -0.22 14.13
N HIS A 90 -6.06 0.79 13.43
CA HIS A 90 -4.63 1.00 13.27
C HIS A 90 -4.26 2.48 13.12
N SER A 91 -3.04 2.81 13.50
CA SER A 91 -2.39 4.08 13.19
C SER A 91 -0.92 3.85 12.88
N ILE A 92 -0.31 4.79 12.15
CA ILE A 92 1.11 4.74 11.78
C ILE A 92 1.76 6.03 12.27
N LYS A 93 2.78 5.91 13.12
CA LYS A 93 3.61 7.03 13.60
C LYS A 93 5.00 6.95 12.99
N SER A 94 5.47 8.04 12.40
CA SER A 94 6.86 8.16 11.97
C SER A 94 7.77 8.42 13.19
N VAL A 95 8.79 7.56 13.36
CA VAL A 95 9.79 7.71 14.44
C VAL A 95 11.19 8.03 13.92
N SER A 96 11.36 8.21 12.62
CA SER A 96 12.61 8.63 11.98
C SER A 96 12.67 10.15 11.84
N LYS A 97 13.81 10.78 12.20
CA LYS A 97 14.04 12.23 12.05
C LYS A 97 13.74 12.75 10.64
N ASN A 98 14.08 11.97 9.61
CA ASN A 98 13.81 12.32 8.21
C ASN A 98 12.39 11.96 7.71
N GLY A 99 11.48 11.62 8.63
CA GLY A 99 10.13 11.20 8.29
C GLY A 99 10.04 9.75 7.82
N LEU A 100 8.89 9.40 7.27
CA LEU A 100 8.51 8.08 6.79
C LEU A 100 7.89 8.19 5.40
N ILE A 101 8.34 7.34 4.47
CA ILE A 101 7.67 7.14 3.17
C ILE A 101 7.16 5.71 3.12
N ALA A 102 5.87 5.56 2.83
CA ALA A 102 5.22 4.25 2.70
C ALA A 102 4.29 4.22 1.49
N LEU A 103 4.06 3.03 0.95
CA LEU A 103 2.96 2.74 0.04
C LEU A 103 1.85 2.06 0.84
N GLU A 104 0.63 2.58 0.70
CA GLU A 104 -0.60 1.96 1.21
C GLU A 104 -1.37 1.37 0.04
N PHE A 105 -1.70 0.08 0.13
CA PHE A 105 -2.50 -0.68 -0.83
C PHE A 105 -3.88 -0.88 -0.23
N GLU A 106 -4.93 -0.37 -0.88
CA GLU A 106 -6.32 -0.43 -0.41
C GLU A 106 -7.21 -1.19 -1.40
N THR A 107 -7.96 -2.20 -0.95
CA THR A 107 -8.87 -2.99 -1.79
C THR A 107 -10.17 -3.37 -1.05
N PRO A 108 -11.37 -3.14 -1.64
CA PRO A 108 -11.65 -2.34 -2.84
C PRO A 108 -11.42 -0.84 -2.61
N VAL A 109 -11.45 -0.06 -3.69
CA VAL A 109 -11.27 1.39 -3.60
C VAL A 109 -12.53 2.05 -3.07
N ASN A 110 -12.46 2.57 -1.85
CA ASN A 110 -13.54 3.36 -1.24
C ASN A 110 -12.97 4.34 -0.21
N LYS A 111 -12.92 5.64 -0.53
CA LYS A 111 -12.41 6.67 0.39
C LYS A 111 -13.35 6.97 1.56
N ASN A 112 -14.61 6.60 1.46
CA ASN A 112 -15.60 6.79 2.53
C ASN A 112 -15.60 5.66 3.56
N ASP A 113 -14.90 4.54 3.28
CA ASP A 113 -14.75 3.41 4.20
C ASP A 113 -13.67 3.71 5.24
N LEU A 114 -14.00 4.62 6.16
CA LEU A 114 -13.09 5.14 7.19
C LEU A 114 -13.87 5.47 8.47
N VAL A 115 -13.59 4.73 9.54
CA VAL A 115 -14.12 5.00 10.90
C VAL A 115 -12.97 5.43 11.79
N ARG A 116 -12.95 6.71 12.21
CA ARG A 116 -11.94 7.24 13.13
C ARG A 116 -12.38 7.05 14.57
N PHE A 117 -11.52 6.41 15.36
CA PHE A 117 -11.71 6.27 16.80
C PHE A 117 -11.04 7.41 17.57
N LYS A 118 -9.80 7.77 17.18
CA LYS A 118 -9.02 8.82 17.81
C LYS A 118 -8.14 9.54 16.80
N ASP A 119 -8.05 10.85 16.93
CA ASP A 119 -7.21 11.68 16.09
C ASP A 119 -6.51 12.76 16.89
N ASN A 120 -5.20 12.92 16.72
CA ASN A 120 -4.41 13.95 17.44
C ASN A 120 -4.62 15.36 16.88
N TYR A 121 -5.53 15.53 15.90
CA TYR A 121 -5.74 16.78 15.17
C TYR A 121 -7.21 17.20 15.12
N GLY A 122 -8.07 16.60 15.96
CA GLY A 122 -9.48 16.96 16.09
C GLY A 122 -10.34 16.62 14.88
N ARG A 123 -10.04 15.51 14.18
CA ARG A 123 -10.79 15.06 12.98
C ARG A 123 -11.69 13.84 13.21
N GLU A 124 -11.95 13.46 14.47
CA GLU A 124 -12.70 12.23 14.78
C GLU A 124 -14.07 12.20 14.08
N LYS A 125 -14.76 13.35 14.05
CA LYS A 125 -16.09 13.49 13.43
C LYS A 125 -16.05 14.01 11.98
N LYS A 126 -14.84 14.16 11.39
CA LYS A 126 -14.70 14.67 10.03
C LYS A 126 -14.54 13.52 9.04
N SER A 127 -15.20 13.64 7.89
CA SER A 127 -14.94 12.80 6.74
C SER A 127 -13.52 12.99 6.21
N TYR A 128 -13.19 12.36 5.07
CA TYR A 128 -11.93 12.58 4.38
C TYR A 128 -11.75 14.08 4.00
N GLU A 129 -10.50 14.56 3.89
CA GLU A 129 -10.19 15.99 3.69
C GLU A 129 -10.83 16.55 2.42
N GLY A 130 -11.44 17.75 2.57
CA GLY A 130 -12.10 18.44 1.48
C GLY A 130 -11.15 19.13 0.49
N LYS A 131 -11.73 19.75 -0.55
CA LYS A 131 -11.02 20.38 -1.69
C LYS A 131 -9.91 21.36 -1.28
N LYS A 132 -10.12 22.16 -0.23
CA LYS A 132 -9.16 23.15 0.27
C LYS A 132 -7.80 22.58 0.71
N PHE A 133 -7.74 21.29 1.01
CA PHE A 133 -6.51 20.59 1.41
C PHE A 133 -5.86 19.83 0.26
N THR A 134 -6.24 20.13 -0.98
CA THR A 134 -5.69 19.43 -2.15
C THR A 134 -5.03 20.40 -3.12
N LYS A 135 -3.93 19.94 -3.75
CA LYS A 135 -3.30 20.60 -4.91
C LYS A 135 -3.11 19.58 -6.04
N PHE A 136 -3.03 20.02 -7.28
CA PHE A 136 -2.68 19.13 -8.39
C PHE A 136 -1.27 18.56 -8.18
N ILE A 137 -1.05 17.32 -8.60
CA ILE A 137 0.25 16.68 -8.61
C ILE A 137 1.12 17.36 -9.66
N GLU A 138 2.31 17.80 -9.26
CA GLU A 138 3.36 18.32 -10.14
C GLU A 138 4.15 17.17 -10.79
N SER A 139 4.89 17.45 -11.85
CA SER A 139 5.69 16.46 -12.58
C SER A 139 6.78 15.79 -11.75
N SER A 140 7.23 16.44 -10.68
CA SER A 140 8.20 15.90 -9.70
C SER A 140 7.68 14.73 -8.86
N PHE A 141 6.35 14.54 -8.78
CA PHE A 141 5.77 13.46 -8.01
C PHE A 141 5.78 12.14 -8.79
N ILE A 142 6.18 11.07 -8.11
CA ILE A 142 6.24 9.73 -8.68
C ILE A 142 4.83 9.25 -9.02
N LYS A 143 4.62 8.80 -10.27
CA LYS A 143 3.43 8.08 -10.71
C LYS A 143 3.82 6.75 -11.35
N PHE A 144 3.16 5.70 -10.93
CA PHE A 144 3.36 4.38 -11.51
C PHE A 144 2.52 4.23 -12.78
N LYS A 145 3.18 3.88 -13.88
CA LYS A 145 2.49 3.51 -15.11
C LYS A 145 2.00 2.06 -15.00
N THR A 146 0.91 1.72 -15.66
CA THR A 146 0.40 0.35 -15.71
C THR A 146 1.49 -0.61 -16.19
N PRO A 147 1.81 -1.68 -15.42
CA PRO A 147 2.83 -2.65 -15.81
C PRO A 147 2.46 -3.33 -17.12
N LYS A 148 3.46 -3.51 -18.01
CA LYS A 148 3.30 -4.21 -19.29
C LYS A 148 4.23 -5.43 -19.35
N PRO A 149 3.79 -6.56 -19.96
CA PRO A 149 4.64 -7.72 -20.16
C PRO A 149 5.95 -7.35 -20.86
N GLY A 150 7.07 -7.91 -20.39
CA GLY A 150 8.40 -7.66 -20.96
C GLY A 150 9.01 -6.29 -20.65
N LYS A 151 8.24 -5.35 -20.04
CA LYS A 151 8.73 -4.03 -19.65
C LYS A 151 8.84 -3.95 -18.13
N LYS A 152 9.98 -3.44 -17.65
CA LYS A 152 10.24 -3.17 -16.24
C LYS A 152 10.34 -1.65 -16.04
N GLN A 153 9.65 -1.14 -15.05
CA GLN A 153 9.76 0.26 -14.61
C GLN A 153 10.40 0.24 -13.23
N VAL A 154 11.41 1.07 -13.01
CA VAL A 154 12.11 1.14 -11.72
C VAL A 154 12.12 2.58 -11.23
N TYR A 155 11.75 2.75 -9.97
CA TYR A 155 11.79 4.01 -9.23
C TYR A 155 12.70 3.84 -8.03
N LYS A 156 13.56 4.81 -7.76
CA LYS A 156 14.38 4.87 -6.55
C LYS A 156 13.70 5.77 -5.52
N ILE A 157 13.42 5.24 -4.33
CA ILE A 157 12.78 6.00 -3.24
C ILE A 157 13.62 5.78 -1.98
N GLY A 158 14.34 6.82 -1.56
CA GLY A 158 15.33 6.68 -0.50
C GLY A 158 16.41 5.65 -0.86
N LYS A 159 16.58 4.63 -0.02
CA LYS A 159 17.56 3.54 -0.21
C LYS A 159 16.99 2.31 -0.92
N VAL A 160 15.72 2.27 -1.24
CA VAL A 160 15.06 1.12 -1.87
C VAL A 160 14.73 1.36 -3.33
N ASN A 161 14.70 0.29 -4.11
CA ASN A 161 14.19 0.29 -5.46
C ASN A 161 12.76 -0.29 -5.47
N VAL A 162 11.88 0.36 -6.23
CA VAL A 162 10.50 -0.07 -6.46
C VAL A 162 10.37 -0.38 -7.95
N ALA A 163 10.13 -1.65 -8.29
CA ALA A 163 9.95 -2.08 -9.67
C ALA A 163 8.52 -2.53 -9.94
N LEU A 164 7.98 -2.18 -11.12
CA LEU A 164 6.70 -2.66 -11.60
C LEU A 164 6.97 -3.67 -12.71
N GLU A 165 6.41 -4.86 -12.54
CA GLU A 165 6.70 -6.02 -13.38
C GLU A 165 5.44 -6.87 -13.63
N VAL A 166 5.45 -7.67 -14.73
CA VAL A 166 4.39 -8.64 -15.04
C VAL A 166 5.01 -10.03 -15.20
N HIS A 167 4.44 -11.01 -14.53
CA HIS A 167 4.91 -12.39 -14.52
C HIS A 167 3.79 -13.36 -14.90
N LYS A 168 4.11 -14.38 -15.71
CA LYS A 168 3.20 -15.49 -16.05
C LYS A 168 3.39 -16.71 -15.16
N ASN A 169 4.54 -16.80 -14.49
CA ASN A 169 4.91 -17.89 -13.57
C ASN A 169 5.82 -17.38 -12.45
N PHE A 170 6.16 -18.23 -11.49
CA PHE A 170 6.97 -17.88 -10.33
C PHE A 170 8.48 -17.79 -10.60
N VAL A 171 9.00 -18.31 -11.72
CA VAL A 171 10.44 -18.51 -11.94
C VAL A 171 11.27 -17.27 -11.64
N LYS A 172 10.92 -16.11 -12.21
CA LYS A 172 11.65 -14.85 -11.97
C LYS A 172 11.40 -14.28 -10.57
N LEU A 173 10.20 -14.48 -10.02
CA LEU A 173 9.87 -14.00 -8.66
C LEU A 173 10.69 -14.72 -7.61
N LEU A 174 10.87 -16.03 -7.74
CA LEU A 174 11.59 -16.88 -6.77
C LEU A 174 13.12 -16.72 -6.79
N LYS A 175 13.68 -16.10 -7.85
CA LYS A 175 15.12 -15.78 -7.93
C LYS A 175 15.53 -14.57 -7.06
N ASN A 176 14.57 -13.87 -6.47
CA ASN A 176 14.86 -12.73 -5.59
C ASN A 176 15.31 -13.15 -4.20
N LYS A 177 15.93 -12.20 -3.47
CA LYS A 177 16.32 -12.41 -2.06
C LYS A 177 15.07 -12.69 -1.21
N ASN A 178 15.18 -13.45 -0.14
CA ASN A 178 14.07 -13.80 0.75
C ASN A 178 13.31 -12.58 1.30
N SER A 179 14.06 -11.51 1.59
CA SER A 179 13.51 -10.25 2.10
C SER A 179 12.80 -9.38 1.06
N THR A 180 12.90 -9.70 -0.25
CA THR A 180 12.22 -8.94 -1.30
C THR A 180 10.71 -9.00 -1.11
N ILE A 181 10.05 -7.85 -1.20
CA ILE A 181 8.62 -7.70 -0.96
C ILE A 181 7.91 -7.52 -2.30
N PHE A 182 6.80 -8.22 -2.48
CA PHE A 182 5.90 -8.09 -3.62
C PHE A 182 4.52 -7.67 -3.15
N ALA A 183 3.90 -6.72 -3.88
CA ALA A 183 2.47 -6.40 -3.73
C ALA A 183 1.75 -6.63 -5.06
N ILE A 184 0.59 -7.25 -5.03
CA ILE A 184 -0.18 -7.59 -6.21
C ILE A 184 -0.98 -6.38 -6.69
N LEU A 185 -0.73 -5.93 -7.92
CA LEU A 185 -1.47 -4.85 -8.58
C LEU A 185 -2.61 -5.36 -9.46
N ASP A 186 -2.43 -6.54 -10.07
CA ASP A 186 -3.42 -7.19 -10.94
C ASP A 186 -3.15 -8.68 -11.03
N GLY A 187 -4.23 -9.46 -11.20
CA GLY A 187 -4.17 -10.90 -11.25
C GLY A 187 -4.26 -11.55 -9.88
N SER A 188 -4.03 -12.86 -9.84
CA SER A 188 -4.16 -13.65 -8.61
C SER A 188 -3.27 -14.88 -8.61
N ILE A 189 -3.00 -15.39 -7.41
CA ILE A 189 -2.44 -16.71 -7.14
C ILE A 189 -3.59 -17.57 -6.63
N SER A 190 -3.80 -18.73 -7.24
CA SER A 190 -4.98 -19.57 -7.00
C SER A 190 -4.61 -21.03 -6.81
N ASP A 191 -5.49 -21.77 -6.13
CA ASP A 191 -5.40 -23.23 -6.06
C ASP A 191 -5.87 -23.89 -7.38
N ASN A 192 -5.81 -25.22 -7.43
CA ASN A 192 -6.24 -26.00 -8.58
C ASN A 192 -7.76 -25.95 -8.85
N LYS A 193 -8.57 -25.53 -7.84
CA LYS A 193 -10.02 -25.31 -7.96
C LYS A 193 -10.36 -23.88 -8.39
N GLY A 194 -9.34 -23.04 -8.64
CA GLY A 194 -9.51 -21.64 -9.07
C GLY A 194 -9.82 -20.67 -7.95
N ARG A 195 -9.76 -21.07 -6.67
CA ARG A 195 -9.96 -20.18 -5.52
C ARG A 195 -8.71 -19.33 -5.31
N ASN A 196 -8.89 -18.02 -5.20
CA ASN A 196 -7.77 -17.09 -5.01
C ASN A 196 -7.27 -17.14 -3.56
N VAL A 197 -5.96 -17.36 -3.39
CA VAL A 197 -5.28 -17.26 -2.10
C VAL A 197 -4.61 -15.91 -1.91
N LEU A 198 -4.13 -15.31 -3.01
CA LEU A 198 -3.64 -13.95 -3.04
C LEU A 198 -4.20 -13.21 -4.27
N SER A 199 -4.52 -11.94 -4.10
CA SER A 199 -5.11 -11.09 -5.14
C SER A 199 -4.75 -9.62 -4.93
N TYR A 200 -5.49 -8.70 -5.53
CA TYR A 200 -5.28 -7.25 -5.43
C TYR A 200 -4.92 -6.79 -4.01
N GLY A 201 -3.83 -6.04 -3.88
CA GLY A 201 -3.39 -5.42 -2.64
C GLY A 201 -2.72 -6.36 -1.64
N ASP A 202 -2.68 -7.68 -1.90
CA ASP A 202 -1.95 -8.60 -1.03
C ASP A 202 -0.44 -8.39 -1.17
N ILE A 203 0.27 -8.44 -0.02
CA ILE A 203 1.69 -8.18 0.07
C ILE A 203 2.39 -9.40 0.66
N ILE A 204 3.40 -9.92 -0.04
CA ILE A 204 4.10 -11.15 0.31
C ILE A 204 5.62 -10.97 0.16
N LYS A 205 6.42 -11.72 0.91
CA LYS A 205 7.86 -11.84 0.73
C LYS A 205 8.22 -13.04 -0.16
N THR A 206 9.44 -13.05 -0.69
CA THR A 206 9.93 -14.15 -1.55
C THR A 206 9.90 -15.49 -0.85
N ASP A 207 10.27 -15.57 0.44
CA ASP A 207 10.27 -16.81 1.21
C ASP A 207 8.87 -17.41 1.36
N ASP A 208 7.86 -16.60 1.74
CA ASP A 208 6.46 -17.03 1.77
C ASP A 208 5.98 -17.44 0.36
N LEU A 209 6.39 -16.69 -0.68
CA LEU A 209 6.01 -16.99 -2.06
C LEU A 209 6.58 -18.34 -2.54
N ARG A 210 7.78 -18.74 -2.09
CA ARG A 210 8.35 -20.07 -2.36
C ARG A 210 7.49 -21.19 -1.79
N ILE A 211 6.98 -21.02 -0.58
CA ILE A 211 6.08 -21.99 0.06
C ILE A 211 4.79 -22.11 -0.77
N LEU A 212 4.16 -20.97 -1.09
CA LEU A 212 2.91 -20.95 -1.87
C LEU A 212 3.10 -21.55 -3.28
N SER A 213 4.23 -21.31 -3.93
CA SER A 213 4.49 -21.78 -5.30
C SER A 213 4.53 -23.31 -5.45
N ARG A 214 4.64 -24.06 -4.35
CA ARG A 214 4.61 -25.54 -4.35
C ARG A 214 3.20 -26.09 -4.59
N VAL A 215 2.17 -25.32 -4.20
CA VAL A 215 0.76 -25.77 -4.20
C VAL A 215 -0.11 -24.92 -5.13
N PHE A 216 0.21 -23.63 -5.25
CA PHE A 216 -0.61 -22.65 -5.97
C PHE A 216 0.03 -22.20 -7.27
N LYS A 217 -0.79 -21.65 -8.18
CA LYS A 217 -0.36 -21.19 -9.51
C LYS A 217 -0.78 -19.75 -9.76
N ILE A 218 -0.02 -19.03 -10.58
CA ILE A 218 -0.44 -17.73 -11.11
C ILE A 218 -1.56 -17.96 -12.13
N LYS A 219 -2.74 -17.38 -11.88
CA LYS A 219 -3.87 -17.44 -12.80
C LYS A 219 -3.66 -16.43 -13.93
N LYS A 220 -3.31 -16.88 -15.14
CA LYS A 220 -3.01 -16.10 -16.35
C LYS A 220 -1.72 -15.26 -16.23
N LYS A 221 -1.75 -14.14 -15.51
CA LYS A 221 -0.61 -13.24 -15.28
C LYS A 221 -0.75 -12.55 -13.92
N LEU A 222 0.37 -12.11 -13.38
CA LEU A 222 0.46 -11.38 -12.14
C LEU A 222 1.24 -10.07 -12.37
N SER A 223 0.60 -8.92 -12.16
CA SER A 223 1.26 -7.61 -12.13
C SER A 223 1.61 -7.27 -10.70
N VAL A 224 2.87 -6.89 -10.43
CA VAL A 224 3.37 -6.65 -9.09
C VAL A 224 4.16 -5.37 -8.96
N VAL A 225 4.13 -4.79 -7.76
CA VAL A 225 5.19 -3.93 -7.23
C VAL A 225 6.19 -4.84 -6.53
N ARG A 226 7.46 -4.71 -6.87
CA ARG A 226 8.58 -5.36 -6.18
C ARG A 226 9.44 -4.32 -5.49
N VAL A 227 9.69 -4.50 -4.18
CA VAL A 227 10.56 -3.63 -3.35
C VAL A 227 11.78 -4.42 -2.90
N PHE A 228 13.01 -3.88 -3.16
CA PHE A 228 14.29 -4.56 -2.96
C PHE A 228 15.44 -3.57 -2.76
#